data_1c08dbab8edfa2c80d88a69ee41a0622
#
_entry.id   1c08dbab8edfa2c80d88a69ee41a0622
#
_cell.length_a   1.000
_cell.length_b   1.000
_cell.length_c   1.000
_cell.angle_alpha   90.00
_cell.angle_beta   90.00
_cell.angle_gamma   90.00
#
_symmetry.space_group_name_H-M   'P 1'
#
loop_
_entity.id
_entity.type
_entity.pdbx_description
1 polymer ?
#
loop_
_entity_poly.entity_id
_entity_poly.type
_entity_poly.pdbx_seq_one_letter_code
_entity_poly.pdbx_strand_id
1 'polypeptide(L)'
;IHEDLIYTHVGDQGNATDEPITENDRKKIWTFNLDGSGKSLFASGIRNTEELCIRPGTDEVWGVDHDIDTLALKLESKHPKFGQPITDHNPPAELNHYVKGGFYGHPYILGKNMPNLNYLDHPDLIEMASKNVIPEWVMPAHCSGNGMTFYQGKMIPDAHGDAFVAFKGGWNAKQKVGYCVSRILFEFGHPYGEQKIVNFLKNGDEVLGRPTDCEQAPDGSILFTDDNKHKIYRIRYIDR
;
A
#
# COMPACT_ATOMS: atom_id res chain seq x y z
N ILE A 1 -1.75 -16.54 5.94
CA ILE A 1 -2.07 -17.91 5.54
C ILE A 1 -3.56 -17.96 5.20
N HIS A 2 -3.90 -18.55 4.06
CA HIS A 2 -5.26 -18.76 3.61
C HIS A 2 -5.34 -20.04 2.77
N GLU A 3 -6.38 -20.86 2.96
CA GLU A 3 -6.61 -22.13 2.24
C GLU A 3 -5.37 -23.05 2.14
N ASP A 4 -4.68 -23.25 3.27
CA ASP A 4 -3.44 -24.03 3.36
C ASP A 4 -2.25 -23.48 2.54
N LEU A 5 -2.34 -22.24 2.07
CA LEU A 5 -1.26 -21.54 1.39
C LEU A 5 -0.69 -20.40 2.24
N ILE A 6 0.63 -20.23 2.18
CA ILE A 6 1.34 -19.07 2.66
C ILE A 6 1.45 -18.09 1.49
N TYR A 7 1.03 -16.86 1.69
CA TYR A 7 1.25 -15.76 0.76
C TYR A 7 2.38 -14.87 1.29
N THR A 8 3.33 -14.51 0.46
CA THR A 8 4.42 -13.61 0.84
C THR A 8 4.80 -12.69 -0.32
N HIS A 9 5.06 -11.44 0.00
CA HIS A 9 5.59 -10.47 -0.95
C HIS A 9 7.09 -10.34 -0.78
N VAL A 10 7.81 -10.23 -1.91
CA VAL A 10 9.24 -9.88 -1.93
C VAL A 10 9.36 -8.56 -2.68
N GLY A 11 9.56 -7.49 -1.92
CA GLY A 11 9.64 -6.13 -2.43
C GLY A 11 10.84 -5.85 -3.33
N ASP A 12 10.91 -4.62 -3.83
CA ASP A 12 12.04 -4.16 -4.62
C ASP A 12 13.32 -4.04 -3.78
N GLN A 13 14.45 -3.81 -4.44
CA GLN A 13 15.78 -3.76 -3.81
C GLN A 13 15.98 -2.51 -2.96
N GLY A 14 15.30 -1.41 -3.27
CA GLY A 14 15.44 -0.13 -2.57
C GLY A 14 14.31 0.84 -2.86
N ASN A 15 14.34 1.98 -2.18
CA ASN A 15 13.26 2.97 -2.20
C ASN A 15 13.16 3.75 -3.52
N ALA A 16 14.26 3.85 -4.24
CA ALA A 16 14.37 4.63 -5.47
C ALA A 16 14.73 3.79 -6.69
N THR A 17 14.66 2.46 -6.55
CA THR A 17 14.98 1.54 -7.65
C THR A 17 13.77 1.33 -8.54
N ASP A 18 14.01 1.38 -9.83
CA ASP A 18 13.04 1.05 -10.87
C ASP A 18 13.62 0.06 -11.88
N GLU A 19 14.49 -0.84 -11.42
CA GLU A 19 15.07 -1.88 -12.26
C GLU A 19 14.00 -2.78 -12.86
N PRO A 20 14.19 -3.30 -14.09
CA PRO A 20 13.24 -4.22 -14.72
C PRO A 20 12.89 -5.43 -13.85
N ILE A 21 11.72 -6.00 -14.06
CA ILE A 21 11.38 -7.31 -13.49
C ILE A 21 12.26 -8.36 -14.16
N THR A 22 12.90 -9.18 -13.34
CA THR A 22 13.78 -10.27 -13.77
C THR A 22 13.27 -11.61 -13.25
N GLU A 23 13.99 -12.69 -13.50
CA GLU A 23 13.69 -14.03 -12.98
C GLU A 23 13.89 -14.17 -11.46
N ASN A 24 14.41 -13.13 -10.78
CA ASN A 24 14.55 -13.13 -9.33
C ASN A 24 13.18 -13.09 -8.62
N ASP A 25 13.18 -13.20 -7.31
CA ASP A 25 11.96 -13.26 -6.49
C ASP A 25 11.29 -11.91 -6.24
N ARG A 26 11.95 -10.80 -6.58
CA ARG A 26 11.52 -9.44 -6.23
C ARG A 26 10.34 -8.93 -7.07
N LYS A 27 9.61 -7.97 -6.52
CA LYS A 27 8.45 -7.32 -7.13
C LYS A 27 7.29 -8.29 -7.41
N LYS A 28 7.19 -9.33 -6.54
CA LYS A 28 6.27 -10.44 -6.75
C LYS A 28 5.65 -10.89 -5.44
N ILE A 29 4.42 -11.36 -5.55
CA ILE A 29 3.78 -12.15 -4.50
C ILE A 29 3.93 -13.63 -4.87
N TRP A 30 4.38 -14.43 -3.92
CA TRP A 30 4.56 -15.86 -4.04
C TRP A 30 3.61 -16.59 -3.11
N THR A 31 3.20 -17.78 -3.52
CA THR A 31 2.51 -18.73 -2.66
C THR A 31 3.38 -19.95 -2.42
N PHE A 32 3.19 -20.56 -1.24
CA PHE A 32 3.84 -21.80 -0.82
C PHE A 32 2.83 -22.66 -0.08
N ASN A 33 3.05 -23.98 -0.06
CA ASN A 33 2.39 -24.87 0.87
C ASN A 33 2.83 -24.55 2.31
N LEU A 34 2.08 -25.03 3.31
CA LEU A 34 2.41 -24.80 4.73
C LEU A 34 3.78 -25.35 5.14
N ASP A 35 4.27 -26.37 4.44
CA ASP A 35 5.60 -26.97 4.66
C ASP A 35 6.74 -26.22 3.94
N GLY A 36 6.42 -25.12 3.25
CA GLY A 36 7.36 -24.31 2.48
C GLY A 36 7.66 -24.84 1.08
N SER A 37 7.08 -25.96 0.68
CA SER A 37 7.17 -26.47 -0.69
C SER A 37 6.22 -25.75 -1.66
N GLY A 38 6.22 -26.15 -2.93
CA GLY A 38 5.20 -25.73 -3.90
C GLY A 38 5.25 -24.23 -4.26
N LYS A 39 6.43 -23.58 -4.23
CA LYS A 39 6.60 -22.19 -4.61
C LYS A 39 5.95 -21.91 -5.96
N SER A 40 5.02 -20.95 -6.00
CA SER A 40 4.29 -20.54 -7.19
C SER A 40 4.14 -19.03 -7.26
N LEU A 41 4.28 -18.45 -8.46
CA LEU A 41 4.02 -17.03 -8.68
C LEU A 41 2.52 -16.75 -8.56
N PHE A 42 2.17 -15.83 -7.68
CA PHE A 42 0.77 -15.37 -7.53
C PHE A 42 0.53 -14.08 -8.32
N ALA A 43 1.35 -13.04 -8.12
CA ALA A 43 1.22 -11.76 -8.79
C ALA A 43 2.61 -11.10 -8.97
N SER A 44 2.72 -10.14 -9.88
CA SER A 44 3.97 -9.44 -10.19
C SER A 44 3.76 -7.95 -10.44
N GLY A 45 4.87 -7.19 -10.51
CA GLY A 45 4.80 -5.75 -10.75
C GLY A 45 4.41 -4.96 -9.51
N ILE A 46 4.80 -5.43 -8.34
CA ILE A 46 4.45 -4.87 -7.03
C ILE A 46 5.73 -4.35 -6.38
N ARG A 47 5.78 -3.04 -6.08
CA ARG A 47 7.02 -2.45 -5.56
C ARG A 47 7.29 -2.86 -4.12
N ASN A 48 6.39 -2.56 -3.19
CA ASN A 48 6.57 -2.93 -1.79
C ASN A 48 5.25 -2.93 -1.02
N THR A 49 4.69 -4.11 -0.79
CA THR A 49 3.55 -4.33 0.08
C THR A 49 4.03 -4.98 1.36
N GLU A 50 3.98 -4.26 2.48
CA GLU A 50 4.50 -4.74 3.77
C GLU A 50 3.61 -5.84 4.36
N GLU A 51 2.30 -5.74 4.20
CA GLU A 51 1.33 -6.70 4.71
C GLU A 51 0.35 -7.14 3.63
N LEU A 52 0.04 -8.43 3.63
CA LEU A 52 -1.04 -9.03 2.84
C LEU A 52 -2.17 -9.45 3.77
N CYS A 53 -3.37 -8.95 3.51
CA CYS A 53 -4.57 -9.19 4.29
C CYS A 53 -5.60 -9.95 3.45
N ILE A 54 -6.22 -10.98 4.04
CA ILE A 54 -7.37 -11.66 3.40
C ILE A 54 -8.65 -10.96 3.84
N ARG A 55 -9.49 -10.60 2.87
CA ARG A 55 -10.80 -10.05 3.20
C ARG A 55 -11.71 -11.14 3.77
N PRO A 56 -12.24 -10.96 4.98
CA PRO A 56 -13.03 -11.98 5.66
C PRO A 56 -14.24 -12.46 4.85
N GLY A 57 -14.43 -13.79 4.79
CA GLY A 57 -15.52 -14.40 4.04
C GLY A 57 -15.29 -14.51 2.53
N THR A 58 -14.09 -14.18 2.07
CA THR A 58 -13.67 -14.28 0.67
C THR A 58 -12.26 -14.86 0.56
N ASP A 59 -11.81 -15.12 -0.66
CA ASP A 59 -10.42 -15.51 -0.99
C ASP A 59 -9.60 -14.32 -1.50
N GLU A 60 -10.11 -13.10 -1.32
CA GLU A 60 -9.50 -11.89 -1.83
C GLU A 60 -8.27 -11.51 -1.02
N VAL A 61 -7.12 -11.41 -1.69
CA VAL A 61 -5.85 -10.96 -1.12
C VAL A 61 -5.71 -9.46 -1.36
N TRP A 62 -5.58 -8.70 -0.29
CA TRP A 62 -5.45 -7.24 -0.34
C TRP A 62 -4.13 -6.78 0.28
N GLY A 63 -3.67 -5.59 -0.10
CA GLY A 63 -2.52 -4.93 0.51
C GLY A 63 -2.33 -3.52 0.00
N VAL A 64 -1.50 -2.76 0.72
CA VAL A 64 -1.11 -1.40 0.31
C VAL A 64 0.29 -1.44 -0.25
N ASP A 65 0.44 -1.06 -1.52
CA ASP A 65 1.74 -0.93 -2.18
C ASP A 65 2.28 0.50 -2.04
N HIS A 66 3.52 0.59 -1.59
CA HIS A 66 4.28 1.84 -1.57
C HIS A 66 5.06 1.96 -2.87
N ASP A 67 4.70 2.81 -3.73
CA ASP A 67 5.43 2.97 -4.96
C ASP A 67 6.80 3.67 -4.76
N ILE A 68 7.55 3.95 -5.82
CA ILE A 68 8.92 4.48 -5.75
C ILE A 68 9.00 5.87 -5.13
N ASP A 69 10.11 6.16 -4.42
CA ASP A 69 10.27 7.42 -3.69
C ASP A 69 10.83 8.59 -4.52
N THR A 70 11.44 8.33 -5.67
CA THR A 70 12.21 9.34 -6.42
C THR A 70 11.87 9.34 -7.89
N LEU A 71 10.56 9.33 -8.20
CA LEU A 71 10.08 9.40 -9.57
C LEU A 71 10.64 10.63 -10.29
N ALA A 72 11.07 10.42 -11.53
CA ALA A 72 11.49 11.47 -12.46
C ALA A 72 12.72 12.30 -12.04
N LEU A 73 13.56 11.86 -11.09
CA LEU A 73 14.81 12.55 -10.77
C LEU A 73 15.69 12.81 -12.00
N LYS A 74 15.78 11.82 -12.91
CA LYS A 74 16.53 11.97 -14.16
C LYS A 74 15.93 13.04 -15.07
N LEU A 75 14.61 13.15 -15.09
CA LEU A 75 13.89 14.16 -15.87
C LEU A 75 14.03 15.54 -15.25
N GLU A 76 13.91 15.66 -13.93
CA GLU A 76 14.11 16.93 -13.21
C GLU A 76 15.53 17.48 -13.40
N SER A 77 16.54 16.60 -13.42
CA SER A 77 17.93 17.02 -13.70
C SER A 77 18.13 17.53 -15.13
N LYS A 78 17.39 17.00 -16.11
CA LYS A 78 17.40 17.43 -17.51
C LYS A 78 16.58 18.70 -17.74
N HIS A 79 15.53 18.89 -16.94
CA HIS A 79 14.55 19.97 -17.11
C HIS A 79 14.32 20.71 -15.78
N PRO A 80 15.32 21.48 -15.28
CA PRO A 80 15.25 22.16 -13.98
C PRO A 80 14.14 23.21 -13.90
N LYS A 81 13.39 23.43 -14.98
CA LYS A 81 12.21 24.33 -15.02
C LYS A 81 10.95 23.73 -14.42
N PHE A 82 10.91 22.44 -14.12
CA PHE A 82 9.85 21.88 -13.29
C PHE A 82 10.04 22.39 -11.87
N GLY A 83 9.46 23.53 -11.58
CA GLY A 83 9.61 24.22 -10.29
C GLY A 83 8.96 23.51 -9.10
N GLN A 84 8.32 22.36 -9.32
CA GLN A 84 7.72 21.51 -8.30
C GLN A 84 8.19 20.09 -8.50
N PRO A 85 8.72 19.44 -7.45
CA PRO A 85 9.12 18.05 -7.55
C PRO A 85 7.91 17.15 -7.90
N ILE A 86 7.97 16.49 -9.04
CA ILE A 86 6.92 15.54 -9.47
C ILE A 86 6.77 14.45 -8.43
N THR A 87 7.89 14.02 -7.84
CA THR A 87 7.94 12.97 -6.84
C THR A 87 7.20 13.30 -5.54
N ASP A 88 6.98 14.57 -5.19
CA ASP A 88 6.24 14.92 -3.96
C ASP A 88 4.79 14.41 -3.97
N HIS A 89 4.21 14.23 -5.16
CA HIS A 89 2.81 13.85 -5.33
C HIS A 89 2.62 12.56 -6.15
N ASN A 90 3.72 11.99 -6.65
CA ASN A 90 3.68 10.82 -7.54
C ASN A 90 4.87 9.88 -7.28
N PRO A 91 4.67 8.58 -7.51
CA PRO A 91 3.36 7.94 -7.72
C PRO A 91 2.56 7.85 -6.43
N PRO A 92 1.23 7.70 -6.52
CA PRO A 92 0.40 7.49 -5.33
C PRO A 92 0.68 6.12 -4.72
N ALA A 93 0.45 5.97 -3.41
CA ALA A 93 0.33 4.65 -2.81
C ALA A 93 -0.98 3.99 -3.26
N GLU A 94 -0.98 2.67 -3.35
CA GLU A 94 -2.02 1.88 -3.97
C GLU A 94 -2.64 0.89 -2.99
N LEU A 95 -3.96 0.89 -2.87
CA LEU A 95 -4.68 -0.22 -2.26
C LEU A 95 -5.08 -1.19 -3.37
N ASN A 96 -4.52 -2.37 -3.33
CA ASN A 96 -4.68 -3.38 -4.36
C ASN A 96 -5.45 -4.60 -3.86
N HIS A 97 -6.37 -5.10 -4.69
CA HIS A 97 -6.86 -6.46 -4.64
C HIS A 97 -5.96 -7.31 -5.54
N TYR A 98 -5.13 -8.16 -4.94
CA TYR A 98 -4.20 -9.00 -5.68
C TYR A 98 -4.89 -10.26 -6.21
N VAL A 99 -4.83 -10.47 -7.53
CA VAL A 99 -5.40 -11.64 -8.20
C VAL A 99 -4.30 -12.53 -8.76
N LYS A 100 -4.55 -13.82 -8.81
CA LYS A 100 -3.62 -14.79 -9.39
C LYS A 100 -3.32 -14.50 -10.86
N GLY A 101 -2.05 -14.37 -11.19
CA GLY A 101 -1.57 -14.00 -12.52
C GLY A 101 -1.64 -12.49 -12.82
N GLY A 102 -2.06 -11.66 -11.84
CA GLY A 102 -2.12 -10.21 -11.97
C GLY A 102 -0.75 -9.57 -12.17
N PHE A 103 -0.71 -8.53 -12.99
CA PHE A 103 0.44 -7.63 -13.17
C PHE A 103 0.04 -6.23 -12.70
N TYR A 104 0.79 -5.67 -11.73
CA TYR A 104 0.47 -4.41 -11.02
C TYR A 104 1.41 -3.26 -11.40
N GLY A 105 2.02 -3.35 -12.56
CA GLY A 105 2.68 -2.25 -13.26
C GLY A 105 4.13 -2.00 -12.94
N HIS A 106 4.52 -1.95 -11.66
CA HIS A 106 5.88 -1.57 -11.27
C HIS A 106 6.95 -2.46 -11.93
N PRO A 107 8.03 -1.90 -12.49
CA PRO A 107 8.42 -0.50 -12.50
C PRO A 107 7.96 0.32 -13.71
N TYR A 108 7.21 -0.27 -14.64
CA TYR A 108 6.89 0.32 -15.94
C TYR A 108 5.68 1.24 -15.93
N ILE A 109 4.66 0.83 -15.18
CA ILE A 109 3.37 1.51 -15.01
C ILE A 109 3.16 1.72 -13.51
N LEU A 110 2.71 2.90 -13.12
CA LEU A 110 2.56 3.34 -11.75
C LEU A 110 1.15 3.87 -11.52
N GLY A 111 0.60 3.71 -10.32
CA GLY A 111 -0.72 4.21 -9.98
C GLY A 111 -1.80 3.77 -10.97
N LYS A 112 -2.70 4.69 -11.31
CA LYS A 112 -3.78 4.43 -12.28
C LYS A 112 -3.28 4.58 -13.72
N ASN A 113 -2.45 3.63 -14.18
CA ASN A 113 -1.90 3.59 -15.54
C ASN A 113 -1.02 4.80 -15.93
N MET A 114 -0.27 5.36 -14.98
CA MET A 114 0.73 6.38 -15.29
C MET A 114 2.02 5.70 -15.77
N PRO A 115 2.51 5.96 -17.00
CA PRO A 115 3.79 5.42 -17.43
C PRO A 115 4.93 5.95 -16.58
N ASN A 116 5.84 5.08 -16.15
CA ASN A 116 7.08 5.53 -15.56
C ASN A 116 7.93 6.22 -16.63
N LEU A 117 8.29 7.47 -16.38
CA LEU A 117 9.01 8.32 -17.34
C LEU A 117 10.39 7.77 -17.74
N ASN A 118 10.96 6.87 -16.92
CA ASN A 118 12.22 6.20 -17.25
C ASN A 118 12.06 5.08 -18.30
N TYR A 119 10.81 4.68 -18.60
CA TYR A 119 10.48 3.59 -19.51
C TYR A 119 9.64 4.01 -20.73
N LEU A 120 9.55 5.33 -21.02
CA LEU A 120 8.75 5.82 -22.14
C LEU A 120 9.14 5.23 -23.51
N ASP A 121 10.40 4.85 -23.67
CA ASP A 121 10.92 4.24 -24.90
C ASP A 121 10.83 2.69 -24.87
N HIS A 122 10.21 2.08 -23.85
CA HIS A 122 10.08 0.64 -23.75
C HIS A 122 9.10 0.12 -24.83
N PRO A 123 9.51 -0.83 -25.69
CA PRO A 123 8.70 -1.26 -26.84
C PRO A 123 7.34 -1.83 -26.45
N ASP A 124 7.24 -2.49 -25.31
CA ASP A 124 6.03 -3.17 -24.85
C ASP A 124 5.22 -2.35 -23.84
N LEU A 125 5.52 -1.05 -23.67
CA LEU A 125 4.90 -0.23 -22.61
C LEU A 125 3.37 -0.18 -22.73
N ILE A 126 2.84 -0.07 -23.94
CA ILE A 126 1.39 -0.05 -24.20
C ILE A 126 0.75 -1.41 -23.85
N GLU A 127 1.42 -2.50 -24.21
CA GLU A 127 0.95 -3.84 -23.85
C GLU A 127 0.95 -4.04 -22.33
N MET A 128 2.01 -3.61 -21.65
CA MET A 128 2.08 -3.65 -20.18
C MET A 128 0.96 -2.83 -19.55
N ALA A 129 0.71 -1.62 -20.03
CA ALA A 129 -0.39 -0.78 -19.55
C ALA A 129 -1.77 -1.43 -19.77
N SER A 130 -1.95 -2.19 -20.86
CA SER A 130 -3.20 -2.90 -21.14
C SER A 130 -3.43 -4.12 -20.22
N LYS A 131 -2.35 -4.70 -19.69
CA LYS A 131 -2.39 -5.83 -18.76
C LYS A 131 -2.37 -5.40 -17.29
N ASN A 132 -2.07 -4.14 -17.02
CA ASN A 132 -1.97 -3.63 -15.66
C ASN A 132 -3.31 -3.74 -14.93
N VAL A 133 -3.30 -4.38 -13.78
CA VAL A 133 -4.43 -4.35 -12.84
C VAL A 133 -4.40 -3.00 -12.13
N ILE A 134 -5.44 -2.21 -12.36
CA ILE A 134 -5.55 -0.87 -11.78
C ILE A 134 -5.86 -0.98 -10.29
N PRO A 135 -5.19 -0.18 -9.41
CA PRO A 135 -5.49 -0.19 -7.98
C PRO A 135 -6.94 0.18 -7.71
N GLU A 136 -7.55 -0.49 -6.75
CA GLU A 136 -8.94 -0.23 -6.30
C GLU A 136 -9.08 1.15 -5.66
N TRP A 137 -8.06 1.59 -4.91
CA TRP A 137 -8.00 2.92 -4.31
C TRP A 137 -6.57 3.47 -4.36
N VAL A 138 -6.44 4.79 -4.46
CA VAL A 138 -5.14 5.45 -4.38
C VAL A 138 -5.09 6.42 -3.21
N MET A 139 -3.96 6.45 -2.55
CA MET A 139 -3.66 7.28 -1.39
C MET A 139 -2.52 8.25 -1.72
N PRO A 140 -2.29 9.29 -0.90
CA PRO A 140 -1.20 10.23 -1.16
C PRO A 140 0.14 9.52 -1.33
N ALA A 141 0.97 10.01 -2.26
CA ALA A 141 2.35 9.54 -2.42
C ALA A 141 3.09 9.62 -1.08
N HIS A 142 3.98 8.66 -0.83
CA HIS A 142 4.83 8.61 0.37
C HIS A 142 4.11 8.44 1.71
N CYS A 143 2.81 8.11 1.73
CA CYS A 143 2.09 7.92 2.99
C CYS A 143 2.51 6.67 3.77
N SER A 144 3.16 5.71 3.11
CA SER A 144 3.68 4.47 3.69
C SER A 144 2.61 3.70 4.49
N GLY A 145 1.64 3.12 3.78
CA GLY A 145 0.63 2.24 4.37
C GLY A 145 1.23 0.87 4.65
N ASN A 146 1.52 0.55 5.90
CA ASN A 146 2.24 -0.67 6.28
C ASN A 146 1.27 -1.79 6.67
N GLY A 147 0.50 -1.60 7.73
CA GLY A 147 -0.43 -2.60 8.23
C GLY A 147 -1.87 -2.31 7.84
N MET A 148 -2.66 -3.35 7.58
CA MET A 148 -4.09 -3.21 7.33
C MET A 148 -4.90 -4.39 7.87
N THR A 149 -6.12 -4.11 8.32
CA THR A 149 -7.08 -5.14 8.72
C THR A 149 -8.49 -4.79 8.25
N PHE A 150 -9.27 -5.79 7.83
CA PHE A 150 -10.70 -5.62 7.58
C PHE A 150 -11.49 -5.76 8.87
N TYR A 151 -12.35 -4.80 9.15
CA TYR A 151 -13.12 -4.75 10.37
C TYR A 151 -14.35 -5.67 10.33
N GLN A 152 -14.43 -6.59 11.30
CA GLN A 152 -15.55 -7.53 11.46
C GLN A 152 -16.30 -7.31 12.78
N GLY A 153 -15.85 -6.33 13.57
CA GLY A 153 -16.41 -6.03 14.89
C GLY A 153 -17.77 -5.32 14.82
N LYS A 154 -18.32 -5.08 16.01
CA LYS A 154 -19.57 -4.33 16.20
C LYS A 154 -19.40 -3.09 17.09
N MET A 155 -18.19 -2.89 17.64
CA MET A 155 -17.93 -1.78 18.56
C MET A 155 -17.91 -0.43 17.84
N ILE A 156 -17.35 -0.37 16.63
CA ILE A 156 -17.29 0.86 15.84
C ILE A 156 -18.50 0.87 14.90
N PRO A 157 -19.45 1.80 15.09
CA PRO A 157 -20.66 1.87 14.27
C PRO A 157 -20.32 1.99 12.77
N ASP A 158 -21.11 1.32 11.95
CA ASP A 158 -21.06 1.37 10.47
C ASP A 158 -19.69 1.06 9.85
N ALA A 159 -18.79 0.38 10.62
CA ALA A 159 -17.45 0.04 10.15
C ALA A 159 -17.31 -1.42 9.66
N HIS A 160 -18.33 -2.25 9.83
CA HIS A 160 -18.26 -3.65 9.42
C HIS A 160 -18.00 -3.79 7.92
N GLY A 161 -16.92 -4.49 7.56
CA GLY A 161 -16.50 -4.68 6.17
C GLY A 161 -15.53 -3.61 5.64
N ASP A 162 -15.32 -2.50 6.37
CA ASP A 162 -14.31 -1.50 6.02
C ASP A 162 -12.89 -1.98 6.39
N ALA A 163 -11.88 -1.37 5.77
CA ALA A 163 -10.49 -1.62 6.13
C ALA A 163 -9.93 -0.49 6.99
N PHE A 164 -9.12 -0.84 7.99
CA PHE A 164 -8.26 0.10 8.71
C PHE A 164 -6.84 -0.05 8.21
N VAL A 165 -6.17 1.08 7.95
CA VAL A 165 -4.79 1.10 7.44
C VAL A 165 -3.95 2.01 8.32
N ALA A 166 -2.80 1.49 8.76
CA ALA A 166 -1.79 2.24 9.49
C ALA A 166 -0.79 2.86 8.51
N PHE A 167 -0.77 4.19 8.45
CA PHE A 167 0.14 4.95 7.60
C PHE A 167 1.33 5.46 8.41
N LYS A 168 2.49 4.85 8.20
CA LYS A 168 3.73 5.18 8.92
C LYS A 168 4.24 6.58 8.60
N GLY A 169 3.92 7.08 7.41
CA GLY A 169 4.35 8.39 6.93
C GLY A 169 5.70 8.36 6.22
N GLY A 170 5.84 9.27 5.27
CA GLY A 170 6.99 9.35 4.38
C GLY A 170 8.05 10.33 4.86
N TRP A 171 9.28 10.07 4.45
CA TRP A 171 10.44 10.97 4.65
C TRP A 171 10.71 11.82 3.40
N ASN A 172 10.19 11.42 2.25
CA ASN A 172 10.58 11.91 0.91
C ASN A 172 9.53 12.85 0.28
N ALA A 173 8.78 13.58 1.07
CA ALA A 173 7.88 14.61 0.59
C ALA A 173 8.16 15.93 1.30
N LYS A 174 8.04 17.04 0.57
CA LYS A 174 8.20 18.38 1.12
C LYS A 174 7.19 18.68 2.21
N GLN A 175 5.94 18.24 2.00
CA GLN A 175 4.92 18.26 3.04
C GLN A 175 4.76 16.84 3.58
N LYS A 176 4.73 16.70 4.90
CA LYS A 176 4.55 15.40 5.54
C LYS A 176 3.17 14.84 5.24
N VAL A 177 3.14 13.57 4.87
CA VAL A 177 1.92 12.80 4.55
C VAL A 177 1.92 11.48 5.30
N GLY A 178 0.75 10.88 5.47
CA GLY A 178 0.58 9.71 6.31
C GLY A 178 0.58 10.07 7.79
N TYR A 179 1.32 9.35 8.64
CA TYR A 179 1.36 9.50 10.09
C TYR A 179 -0.03 9.43 10.72
N CYS A 180 -0.83 8.48 10.31
CA CYS A 180 -2.22 8.36 10.73
C CYS A 180 -2.72 6.92 10.67
N VAL A 181 -3.88 6.67 11.27
CA VAL A 181 -4.69 5.49 10.97
C VAL A 181 -5.94 5.98 10.25
N SER A 182 -6.19 5.43 9.06
CA SER A 182 -7.38 5.73 8.27
C SER A 182 -8.30 4.51 8.19
N ARG A 183 -9.60 4.78 8.11
CA ARG A 183 -10.63 3.84 7.72
C ARG A 183 -10.91 4.04 6.23
N ILE A 184 -10.73 2.99 5.44
CA ILE A 184 -11.13 2.95 4.05
C ILE A 184 -12.53 2.37 3.99
N LEU A 185 -13.46 3.14 3.48
CA LEU A 185 -14.89 2.81 3.43
C LEU A 185 -15.16 1.89 2.25
N PHE A 186 -15.82 0.76 2.52
CA PHE A 186 -16.15 -0.25 1.52
C PHE A 186 -17.66 -0.40 1.36
N GLU A 187 -18.12 -0.51 0.12
CA GLU A 187 -19.49 -0.88 -0.22
C GLU A 187 -19.49 -1.84 -1.40
N PHE A 188 -20.27 -2.92 -1.31
CA PHE A 188 -20.35 -3.98 -2.33
C PHE A 188 -18.98 -4.55 -2.76
N GLY A 189 -18.02 -4.58 -1.86
CA GLY A 189 -16.69 -5.11 -2.14
C GLY A 189 -15.67 -4.10 -2.67
N HIS A 190 -16.06 -2.85 -2.90
CA HIS A 190 -15.21 -1.82 -3.48
C HIS A 190 -14.98 -0.66 -2.52
N PRO A 191 -13.75 -0.13 -2.43
CA PRO A 191 -13.48 1.07 -1.67
C PRO A 191 -14.08 2.30 -2.37
N TYR A 192 -14.69 3.20 -1.59
CA TYR A 192 -15.32 4.42 -2.13
C TYR A 192 -14.95 5.70 -1.36
N GLY A 193 -14.22 5.59 -0.27
CA GLY A 193 -13.83 6.74 0.53
C GLY A 193 -12.75 6.44 1.56
N GLU A 194 -12.17 7.49 2.11
CA GLU A 194 -11.17 7.41 3.18
C GLU A 194 -11.52 8.39 4.29
N GLN A 195 -11.46 7.92 5.54
CA GLN A 195 -11.66 8.72 6.74
C GLN A 195 -10.46 8.57 7.68
N LYS A 196 -9.74 9.65 7.91
CA LYS A 196 -8.66 9.66 8.91
C LYS A 196 -9.25 9.61 10.32
N ILE A 197 -8.96 8.52 11.05
CA ILE A 197 -9.48 8.28 12.41
C ILE A 197 -8.51 8.80 13.46
N VAL A 198 -7.21 8.59 13.26
CA VAL A 198 -6.15 9.08 14.15
C VAL A 198 -5.15 9.87 13.33
N ASN A 199 -4.75 11.04 13.81
CA ASN A 199 -3.75 11.87 13.15
C ASN A 199 -2.59 12.16 14.11
N PHE A 200 -1.38 11.81 13.70
CA PHE A 200 -0.14 12.08 14.41
C PHE A 200 0.69 13.23 13.82
N LEU A 201 0.10 14.00 12.92
CA LEU A 201 0.69 15.27 12.47
C LEU A 201 0.02 16.43 13.19
N LYS A 202 0.76 17.11 14.06
CA LYS A 202 0.33 18.35 14.68
C LYS A 202 0.77 19.53 13.82
N ASN A 203 -0.18 20.41 13.48
CA ASN A 203 0.03 21.57 12.61
C ASN A 203 0.63 21.22 11.22
N GLY A 204 0.42 19.96 10.76
CA GLY A 204 0.90 19.49 9.46
C GLY A 204 2.39 19.17 9.36
N ASP A 205 3.17 19.36 10.43
CA ASP A 205 4.62 19.20 10.37
C ASP A 205 5.23 18.46 11.58
N GLU A 206 4.76 18.68 12.80
CA GLU A 206 5.29 18.01 13.99
C GLU A 206 4.77 16.56 14.06
N VAL A 207 5.68 15.58 13.95
CA VAL A 207 5.35 14.14 14.04
C VAL A 207 5.23 13.72 15.50
N LEU A 208 4.04 13.35 15.92
CA LEU A 208 3.74 12.88 17.28
C LEU A 208 3.89 11.36 17.42
N GLY A 209 3.73 10.61 16.36
CA GLY A 209 3.84 9.14 16.31
C GLY A 209 3.91 8.63 14.88
N ARG A 210 4.23 7.33 14.74
CA ARG A 210 4.35 6.64 13.45
C ARG A 210 3.62 5.30 13.50
N PRO A 211 2.31 5.27 13.19
CA PRO A 211 1.55 4.02 13.10
C PRO A 211 2.19 3.06 12.10
N THR A 212 2.36 1.80 12.48
CA THR A 212 3.07 0.83 11.63
C THR A 212 2.19 -0.35 11.27
N ASP A 213 1.35 -0.79 12.19
CA ASP A 213 0.50 -1.95 12.01
C ASP A 213 -0.83 -1.73 12.72
N CYS A 214 -1.92 -2.35 12.27
CA CYS A 214 -3.21 -2.29 12.93
C CYS A 214 -3.98 -3.60 12.81
N GLU A 215 -4.64 -3.99 13.90
CA GLU A 215 -5.40 -5.24 13.98
C GLU A 215 -6.66 -5.07 14.83
N GLN A 216 -7.71 -5.80 14.48
CA GLN A 216 -8.93 -5.85 15.27
C GLN A 216 -8.74 -6.72 16.50
N ALA A 217 -8.95 -6.16 17.68
CA ALA A 217 -9.00 -6.92 18.92
C ALA A 217 -10.31 -7.73 19.08
N PRO A 218 -10.32 -8.79 19.92
CA PRO A 218 -11.52 -9.62 20.12
C PRO A 218 -12.75 -8.84 20.65
N ASP A 219 -12.55 -7.71 21.31
CA ASP A 219 -13.64 -6.85 21.81
C ASP A 219 -14.18 -5.89 20.72
N GLY A 220 -13.65 -5.93 19.50
CA GLY A 220 -14.04 -5.06 18.40
C GLY A 220 -13.34 -3.71 18.38
N SER A 221 -12.42 -3.44 19.30
CA SER A 221 -11.54 -2.27 19.19
C SER A 221 -10.46 -2.50 18.13
N ILE A 222 -9.86 -1.42 17.62
CA ILE A 222 -8.68 -1.50 16.76
C ILE A 222 -7.44 -1.20 17.61
N LEU A 223 -6.49 -2.11 17.61
CA LEU A 223 -5.14 -1.88 18.14
C LEU A 223 -4.23 -1.43 17.00
N PHE A 224 -3.31 -0.53 17.29
CA PHE A 224 -2.26 -0.19 16.33
C PHE A 224 -0.94 0.09 17.05
N THR A 225 0.16 -0.24 16.37
CA THR A 225 1.53 -0.06 16.87
C THR A 225 2.09 1.28 16.42
N ASP A 226 3.00 1.85 17.21
CA ASP A 226 3.75 3.07 16.92
C ASP A 226 5.24 2.80 17.15
N ASP A 227 6.02 2.76 16.06
CA ASP A 227 7.45 2.47 16.13
C ASP A 227 8.30 3.64 16.65
N ASN A 228 7.77 4.87 16.58
CA ASN A 228 8.45 6.06 17.10
C ASN A 228 8.35 6.21 18.62
N LYS A 229 7.21 5.83 19.19
CA LYS A 229 6.97 5.93 20.63
C LYS A 229 7.07 4.60 21.37
N HIS A 230 7.27 3.49 20.64
CA HIS A 230 7.31 2.14 21.19
C HIS A 230 6.05 1.83 22.02
N LYS A 231 4.87 2.12 21.46
CA LYS A 231 3.57 1.98 22.10
C LYS A 231 2.60 1.18 21.24
N ILE A 232 1.64 0.60 21.91
CA ILE A 232 0.41 0.07 21.30
C ILE A 232 -0.73 0.96 21.77
N TYR A 233 -1.49 1.48 20.83
CA TYR A 233 -2.68 2.28 21.07
C TYR A 233 -3.93 1.48 20.78
N ARG A 234 -5.06 1.92 21.34
CA ARG A 234 -6.37 1.33 21.11
C ARG A 234 -7.38 2.39 20.68
N ILE A 235 -8.08 2.14 19.59
CA ILE A 235 -9.23 2.91 19.14
C ILE A 235 -10.50 2.20 19.62
N ARG A 236 -11.35 2.91 20.36
CA ARG A 236 -12.67 2.44 20.81
C ARG A 236 -13.70 3.48 20.51
N TYR A 237 -14.89 3.02 20.11
CA TYR A 237 -16.07 3.89 20.10
C TYR A 237 -16.61 4.06 21.54
N ILE A 238 -17.00 5.27 21.89
CA ILE A 238 -17.62 5.62 23.16
C ILE A 238 -18.86 6.44 22.83
N ASP A 239 -20.05 5.91 23.14
CA ASP A 239 -21.29 6.70 23.12
C ASP A 239 -21.15 7.85 24.12
N ARG A 240 -21.46 9.05 23.67
CA ARG A 240 -21.46 10.26 24.49
C ARG A 240 -22.88 10.66 24.87
#